data_e1bf4f47f0646b8ef5a89a0e6f1fc36f
#
_entry.id   e1bf4f47f0646b8ef5a89a0e6f1fc36f
#
_cell.length_a   1.000
_cell.length_b   1.000
_cell.length_c   1.000
_cell.angle_alpha   90.00
_cell.angle_beta   90.00
_cell.angle_gamma   90.00
#
_symmetry.space_group_name_H-M   'P 1'
#
loop_
_entity.id
_entity.type
_entity.pdbx_description
1 polymer ?
#
loop_
_entity_poly.entity_id
_entity_poly.type
_entity_poly.pdbx_seq_one_letter_code
_entity_poly.pdbx_strand_id
1 'polypeptide(L)'
;MCIRDRRKEGGINLRTNFDPLKEIWKNRPAIPENPVEIQPMDFAGETAVSKIARVRKALRGVHADGMLVSALDDIAWTLNLRGTDVHCNPVFVSYLLIASDKVSLFVDEAKLTDEIRAYLQEAGISVYNYNKVEEGLKQYAEYNILLDSNETSYHLWKTVKCQEIISQNSPIPAMKAVKSEAEIAGYRRAMVRDGVAMVKFLKWLLPAVEAGGETEISIDKKLTALRAEQDLFRDISFDTIAGYQEHGAIVHYEASPETDIPLKPEGLLLLDSGAQYQDATTDLTRTIALGPVTDEMKHIYTLVLKGHIQLELAKFPDGASGTQLDALARECMWREGLNFLHGTGHGVGSYLNVHEGPHQVRMEYMPAPLRAGMTLTDEPGLYLAGKFGVRIENTVLIQDYKETEFGKFLQIESLTLCPIDTTPIDVETVSYTHLTLPTKLEV
;
A
#
# COMPACT_ATOMS: atom_id res chain seq x y z
N MET A 1 19.65 -9.08 -8.80
CA MET A 1 20.35 -10.30 -9.31
C MET A 1 19.74 -11.52 -8.66
N CYS A 2 18.99 -12.32 -9.39
CA CYS A 2 18.26 -13.49 -8.89
C CYS A 2 19.25 -14.60 -8.44
N ILE A 3 18.88 -15.39 -7.43
CA ILE A 3 19.64 -16.58 -6.99
C ILE A 3 19.96 -17.50 -8.18
N ARG A 4 19.08 -17.53 -9.19
CA ARG A 4 19.26 -18.29 -10.44
C ARG A 4 20.48 -17.81 -11.27
N ASP A 5 20.73 -16.51 -11.31
CA ASP A 5 21.84 -15.94 -12.08
C ASP A 5 23.16 -16.17 -11.38
N ARG A 6 23.20 -16.03 -10.05
CA ARG A 6 24.36 -16.40 -9.22
C ARG A 6 24.75 -17.88 -9.35
N ARG A 7 23.77 -18.77 -9.57
CA ARG A 7 24.01 -20.18 -9.81
C ARG A 7 24.77 -20.45 -11.11
N LYS A 8 24.43 -19.72 -12.19
CA LYS A 8 25.11 -19.87 -13.49
C LYS A 8 26.54 -19.37 -13.44
N GLU A 9 26.79 -18.29 -12.73
CA GLU A 9 28.09 -17.62 -12.66
C GLU A 9 29.03 -18.28 -11.62
N GLY A 10 28.50 -18.85 -10.53
CA GLY A 10 29.27 -19.33 -9.38
C GLY A 10 29.38 -20.84 -9.24
N GLY A 11 28.85 -21.67 -10.16
CA GLY A 11 28.87 -23.14 -10.06
C GLY A 11 28.11 -23.72 -8.85
N ILE A 12 27.22 -22.94 -8.23
CA ILE A 12 26.50 -23.32 -7.00
C ILE A 12 25.36 -24.30 -7.34
N ASN A 13 25.29 -25.41 -6.64
CA ASN A 13 24.18 -26.36 -6.71
C ASN A 13 23.08 -25.99 -5.72
N LEU A 14 21.96 -25.48 -6.24
CA LEU A 14 20.77 -25.18 -5.44
C LEU A 14 19.97 -26.48 -5.19
N ARG A 15 19.84 -26.86 -3.92
CA ARG A 15 18.94 -27.96 -3.50
C ARG A 15 17.58 -27.38 -3.18
N THR A 16 16.54 -27.85 -3.88
CA THR A 16 15.14 -27.36 -3.73
C THR A 16 14.17 -28.45 -3.28
N ASN A 17 14.69 -29.62 -2.92
CA ASN A 17 13.90 -30.81 -2.60
C ASN A 17 13.79 -31.11 -1.09
N PHE A 18 14.09 -30.12 -0.25
CA PHE A 18 13.96 -30.25 1.20
C PHE A 18 13.64 -28.89 1.82
N ASP A 19 12.95 -28.89 2.95
CA ASP A 19 12.70 -27.74 3.79
C ASP A 19 13.73 -27.71 4.92
N PRO A 20 14.73 -26.79 4.88
CA PRO A 20 15.79 -26.74 5.88
C PRO A 20 15.29 -26.34 7.26
N LEU A 21 14.11 -25.71 7.35
CA LEU A 21 13.53 -25.23 8.60
C LEU A 21 12.68 -26.31 9.30
N LYS A 22 12.26 -27.35 8.59
CA LYS A 22 11.33 -28.36 9.10
C LYS A 22 11.81 -29.01 10.42
N GLU A 23 13.12 -29.22 10.56
CA GLU A 23 13.68 -29.87 11.74
C GLU A 23 14.00 -28.90 12.88
N ILE A 24 14.28 -27.65 12.57
CA ILE A 24 14.69 -26.63 13.58
C ILE A 24 13.55 -25.75 14.04
N TRP A 25 12.57 -25.47 13.19
CA TRP A 25 11.40 -24.64 13.52
C TRP A 25 10.27 -25.47 14.12
N LYS A 26 10.42 -25.86 15.38
CA LYS A 26 9.47 -26.74 16.07
C LYS A 26 8.08 -26.15 16.26
N ASN A 27 8.01 -24.82 16.40
CA ASN A 27 6.77 -24.07 16.63
C ASN A 27 6.27 -23.39 15.34
N ARG A 28 6.55 -23.95 14.16
CA ARG A 28 6.08 -23.37 12.90
C ARG A 28 4.57 -23.32 12.89
N PRO A 29 3.96 -22.11 12.73
CA PRO A 29 2.52 -21.99 12.69
C PRO A 29 1.93 -22.72 11.49
N ALA A 30 0.72 -23.22 11.65
CA ALA A 30 -0.06 -23.75 10.53
C ALA A 30 -0.45 -22.61 9.57
N ILE A 31 -0.84 -22.98 8.35
CA ILE A 31 -1.47 -22.02 7.43
C ILE A 31 -2.78 -21.56 8.08
N PRO A 32 -3.06 -20.24 8.14
CA PRO A 32 -4.31 -19.73 8.71
C PRO A 32 -5.55 -20.30 8.01
N GLU A 33 -6.61 -20.53 8.76
CA GLU A 33 -7.90 -21.04 8.28
C GLU A 33 -9.04 -20.02 8.45
N ASN A 34 -8.70 -18.72 8.50
CA ASN A 34 -9.69 -17.66 8.68
C ASN A 34 -10.69 -17.64 7.51
N PRO A 35 -11.98 -17.35 7.78
CA PRO A 35 -13.00 -17.33 6.73
C PRO A 35 -12.73 -16.21 5.71
N VAL A 36 -13.10 -16.49 4.48
CA VAL A 36 -13.09 -15.52 3.38
C VAL A 36 -14.43 -14.81 3.32
N GLU A 37 -14.44 -13.53 2.96
CA GLU A 37 -15.64 -12.71 2.76
C GLU A 37 -15.71 -12.16 1.32
N ILE A 38 -16.93 -11.86 0.84
CA ILE A 38 -17.15 -11.21 -0.45
C ILE A 38 -16.96 -9.70 -0.27
N GLN A 39 -16.18 -9.08 -1.15
CA GLN A 39 -16.15 -7.62 -1.29
C GLN A 39 -17.42 -7.18 -2.04
N PRO A 40 -18.30 -6.37 -1.42
CA PRO A 40 -19.54 -5.91 -2.04
C PRO A 40 -19.30 -5.18 -3.38
N MET A 41 -20.21 -5.38 -4.32
CA MET A 41 -20.15 -4.71 -5.63
C MET A 41 -20.17 -3.19 -5.54
N ASP A 42 -20.87 -2.63 -4.55
CA ASP A 42 -20.91 -1.19 -4.27
C ASP A 42 -19.53 -0.61 -3.94
N PHE A 43 -18.57 -1.47 -3.52
CA PHE A 43 -17.19 -1.08 -3.22
C PHE A 43 -16.22 -1.55 -4.31
N ALA A 44 -16.44 -2.74 -4.91
CA ALA A 44 -15.56 -3.29 -5.93
C ALA A 44 -15.76 -2.63 -7.32
N GLY A 45 -16.99 -2.23 -7.66
CA GLY A 45 -17.36 -1.56 -8.92
C GLY A 45 -17.30 -2.42 -10.18
N GLU A 46 -16.68 -3.60 -10.12
CA GLU A 46 -16.53 -4.52 -11.25
C GLU A 46 -16.63 -5.97 -10.76
N THR A 47 -17.34 -6.84 -11.52
CA THR A 47 -17.48 -8.26 -11.15
C THR A 47 -16.19 -9.06 -11.37
N ALA A 48 -16.01 -10.15 -10.63
CA ALA A 48 -14.89 -11.08 -10.83
C ALA A 48 -14.84 -11.61 -12.27
N VAL A 49 -16.00 -11.92 -12.87
CA VAL A 49 -16.11 -12.37 -14.27
C VAL A 49 -15.54 -11.34 -15.24
N SER A 50 -15.88 -10.06 -15.06
CA SER A 50 -15.36 -8.96 -15.89
C SER A 50 -13.85 -8.81 -15.73
N LYS A 51 -13.33 -8.82 -14.49
CA LYS A 51 -11.89 -8.74 -14.19
C LYS A 51 -11.13 -9.89 -14.85
N ILE A 52 -11.63 -11.13 -14.72
CA ILE A 52 -11.04 -12.32 -15.38
C ILE A 52 -11.03 -12.16 -16.90
N ALA A 53 -12.10 -11.61 -17.49
CA ALA A 53 -12.17 -11.37 -18.93
C ALA A 53 -11.10 -10.35 -19.39
N ARG A 54 -10.84 -9.30 -18.60
CA ARG A 54 -9.75 -8.33 -18.83
C ARG A 54 -8.38 -9.02 -18.78
N VAL A 55 -8.14 -9.85 -17.75
CA VAL A 55 -6.90 -10.63 -17.62
C VAL A 55 -6.69 -11.51 -18.84
N ARG A 56 -7.71 -12.28 -19.24
CA ARG A 56 -7.67 -13.13 -20.46
C ARG A 56 -7.38 -12.32 -21.73
N LYS A 57 -7.92 -11.11 -21.83
CA LYS A 57 -7.62 -10.21 -22.96
C LYS A 57 -6.14 -9.79 -22.97
N ALA A 58 -5.56 -9.48 -21.81
CA ALA A 58 -4.14 -9.13 -21.70
C ALA A 58 -3.23 -10.33 -22.04
N LEU A 59 -3.57 -11.53 -21.57
CA LEU A 59 -2.84 -12.76 -21.86
C LEU A 59 -2.79 -13.05 -23.38
N ARG A 60 -3.90 -12.90 -24.08
CA ARG A 60 -3.91 -13.03 -25.55
C ARG A 60 -2.96 -12.05 -26.24
N GLY A 61 -2.82 -10.85 -25.70
CA GLY A 61 -1.88 -9.82 -26.23
C GLY A 61 -0.42 -10.24 -26.20
N VAL A 62 -0.05 -11.17 -25.31
CA VAL A 62 1.28 -11.72 -25.16
C VAL A 62 1.37 -13.20 -25.56
N HIS A 63 0.37 -13.71 -26.28
CA HIS A 63 0.26 -15.12 -26.72
C HIS A 63 0.29 -16.15 -25.59
N ALA A 64 -0.18 -15.78 -24.39
CA ALA A 64 -0.39 -16.70 -23.29
C ALA A 64 -1.81 -17.25 -23.28
N ASP A 65 -1.96 -18.54 -23.02
CA ASP A 65 -3.23 -19.25 -22.88
C ASP A 65 -3.73 -19.26 -21.43
N GLY A 66 -2.86 -18.95 -20.48
CA GLY A 66 -3.17 -18.85 -19.06
C GLY A 66 -2.04 -18.25 -18.23
N MET A 67 -2.32 -18.05 -16.95
CA MET A 67 -1.34 -17.61 -15.97
C MET A 67 -1.58 -18.19 -14.58
N LEU A 68 -0.51 -18.36 -13.81
CA LEU A 68 -0.60 -18.58 -12.37
C LEU A 68 -0.46 -17.22 -11.66
N VAL A 69 -1.42 -16.92 -10.79
CA VAL A 69 -1.39 -15.78 -9.89
C VAL A 69 -1.00 -16.29 -8.49
N SER A 70 0.08 -15.76 -7.94
CA SER A 70 0.60 -16.13 -6.61
C SER A 70 0.50 -14.97 -5.61
N ALA A 71 0.42 -13.73 -6.08
CA ALA A 71 0.24 -12.56 -5.25
C ALA A 71 -1.18 -12.57 -4.63
N LEU A 72 -1.25 -12.57 -3.30
CA LEU A 72 -2.52 -12.76 -2.58
C LEU A 72 -3.50 -11.60 -2.79
N ASP A 73 -2.99 -10.38 -2.89
CA ASP A 73 -3.78 -9.18 -3.15
C ASP A 73 -4.33 -9.15 -4.61
N ASP A 74 -3.57 -9.66 -5.58
CA ASP A 74 -4.03 -9.83 -6.96
C ASP A 74 -5.16 -10.86 -7.05
N ILE A 75 -5.05 -11.95 -6.29
CA ILE A 75 -6.11 -12.97 -6.18
C ILE A 75 -7.36 -12.36 -5.54
N ALA A 76 -7.19 -11.70 -4.40
CA ALA A 76 -8.28 -11.06 -3.65
C ALA A 76 -9.01 -10.00 -4.50
N TRP A 77 -8.26 -9.15 -5.21
CA TRP A 77 -8.84 -8.16 -6.13
C TRP A 77 -9.58 -8.81 -7.30
N THR A 78 -8.96 -9.79 -7.97
CA THR A 78 -9.54 -10.45 -9.14
C THR A 78 -10.86 -11.14 -8.83
N LEU A 79 -10.93 -11.77 -7.64
CA LEU A 79 -12.10 -12.54 -7.23
C LEU A 79 -13.13 -11.74 -6.42
N ASN A 80 -12.87 -10.46 -6.10
CA ASN A 80 -13.66 -9.68 -5.13
C ASN A 80 -13.83 -10.42 -3.80
N LEU A 81 -12.76 -11.01 -3.30
CA LEU A 81 -12.73 -11.72 -2.03
C LEU A 81 -11.72 -11.07 -1.09
N ARG A 82 -11.98 -11.15 0.20
CA ARG A 82 -11.09 -10.67 1.25
C ARG A 82 -10.95 -11.75 2.32
N GLY A 83 -9.88 -11.69 3.09
CA GLY A 83 -9.63 -12.58 4.23
C GLY A 83 -8.77 -11.87 5.27
N THR A 84 -8.38 -12.59 6.33
CA THR A 84 -7.59 -12.04 7.44
C THR A 84 -6.38 -12.92 7.76
N ASP A 85 -5.82 -13.58 6.75
CA ASP A 85 -4.70 -14.50 6.96
C ASP A 85 -3.37 -13.78 7.18
N VAL A 86 -3.26 -12.54 6.72
CA VAL A 86 -2.07 -11.72 6.84
C VAL A 86 -2.40 -10.48 7.67
N HIS A 87 -1.58 -10.20 8.68
CA HIS A 87 -1.73 -9.04 9.54
C HIS A 87 -1.79 -7.75 8.70
N CYS A 88 -2.73 -6.87 9.02
CA CYS A 88 -2.98 -5.59 8.35
C CYS A 88 -3.35 -5.67 6.86
N ASN A 89 -3.35 -6.85 6.25
CA ASN A 89 -3.62 -7.02 4.83
C ASN A 89 -4.83 -7.95 4.61
N PRO A 90 -5.95 -7.47 4.04
CA PRO A 90 -7.19 -8.24 3.94
C PRO A 90 -7.16 -9.27 2.80
N VAL A 91 -6.22 -10.21 2.87
CA VAL A 91 -5.98 -11.26 1.90
C VAL A 91 -6.08 -12.65 2.53
N PHE A 92 -6.11 -13.68 1.71
CA PHE A 92 -6.18 -15.08 2.13
C PHE A 92 -5.20 -15.94 1.34
N VAL A 93 -4.60 -16.91 2.02
CA VAL A 93 -3.59 -17.82 1.42
C VAL A 93 -4.25 -18.70 0.36
N SER A 94 -3.83 -18.53 -0.88
CA SER A 94 -4.39 -19.22 -2.05
C SER A 94 -3.47 -19.12 -3.26
N TYR A 95 -3.81 -19.86 -4.32
CA TYR A 95 -3.30 -19.65 -5.68
C TYR A 95 -4.49 -19.57 -6.64
N LEU A 96 -4.35 -18.78 -7.69
CA LEU A 96 -5.37 -18.68 -8.74
C LEU A 96 -4.72 -18.99 -10.09
N LEU A 97 -5.32 -19.92 -10.83
CA LEU A 97 -4.91 -20.23 -12.17
C LEU A 97 -6.02 -19.81 -13.14
N ILE A 98 -5.69 -18.86 -14.00
CA ILE A 98 -6.61 -18.33 -15.03
C ILE A 98 -6.16 -18.88 -16.38
N ALA A 99 -6.92 -19.79 -16.96
CA ALA A 99 -6.70 -20.28 -18.32
C ALA A 99 -7.80 -19.76 -19.26
N SER A 100 -7.59 -19.93 -20.56
CA SER A 100 -8.53 -19.50 -21.61
C SER A 100 -9.93 -20.10 -21.46
N ASP A 101 -10.00 -21.33 -20.99
CA ASP A 101 -11.21 -22.15 -20.89
C ASP A 101 -11.73 -22.32 -19.46
N LYS A 102 -10.87 -22.20 -18.44
CA LYS A 102 -11.22 -22.43 -17.03
C LYS A 102 -10.52 -21.49 -16.07
N VAL A 103 -11.06 -21.38 -14.86
CA VAL A 103 -10.44 -20.68 -13.72
C VAL A 103 -10.45 -21.62 -12.53
N SER A 104 -9.31 -21.78 -11.87
CA SER A 104 -9.12 -22.68 -10.74
C SER A 104 -8.55 -21.95 -9.54
N LEU A 105 -9.30 -21.90 -8.45
CA LEU A 105 -8.86 -21.37 -7.15
C LEU A 105 -8.36 -22.54 -6.28
N PHE A 106 -7.14 -22.46 -5.82
CA PHE A 106 -6.54 -23.40 -4.87
C PHE A 106 -6.47 -22.74 -3.48
N VAL A 107 -7.32 -23.20 -2.59
CA VAL A 107 -7.51 -22.59 -1.26
C VAL A 107 -7.85 -23.67 -0.24
N ASP A 108 -7.61 -23.43 1.04
CA ASP A 108 -8.13 -24.32 2.07
C ASP A 108 -9.66 -24.22 2.11
N GLU A 109 -10.33 -25.35 1.93
CA GLU A 109 -11.78 -25.40 1.86
C GLU A 109 -12.48 -25.02 3.18
N ALA A 110 -11.78 -25.10 4.31
CA ALA A 110 -12.29 -24.67 5.60
C ALA A 110 -12.60 -23.15 5.65
N LYS A 111 -11.95 -22.36 4.79
CA LYS A 111 -12.18 -20.92 4.67
C LYS A 111 -13.48 -20.54 3.94
N LEU A 112 -14.09 -21.48 3.23
CA LEU A 112 -15.19 -21.21 2.30
C LEU A 112 -16.54 -21.57 2.93
N THR A 113 -17.36 -20.57 3.17
CA THR A 113 -18.77 -20.74 3.52
C THR A 113 -19.58 -21.21 2.30
N ASP A 114 -20.81 -21.67 2.52
CA ASP A 114 -21.73 -22.04 1.42
C ASP A 114 -22.01 -20.85 0.50
N GLU A 115 -22.09 -19.63 1.05
CA GLU A 115 -22.26 -18.39 0.29
C GLU A 115 -21.08 -18.14 -0.66
N ILE A 116 -19.84 -18.27 -0.16
CA ILE A 116 -18.63 -18.12 -0.99
C ILE A 116 -18.56 -19.19 -2.07
N ARG A 117 -18.93 -20.43 -1.74
CA ARG A 117 -18.96 -21.52 -2.72
C ARG A 117 -19.97 -21.25 -3.84
N ALA A 118 -21.18 -20.76 -3.50
CA ALA A 118 -22.20 -20.38 -4.46
C ALA A 118 -21.73 -19.22 -5.34
N TYR A 119 -21.10 -18.17 -4.75
CA TYR A 119 -20.54 -17.04 -5.47
C TYR A 119 -19.47 -17.48 -6.49
N LEU A 120 -18.52 -18.33 -6.07
CA LEU A 120 -17.46 -18.84 -6.96
C LEU A 120 -18.04 -19.71 -8.08
N GLN A 121 -19.03 -20.54 -7.78
CA GLN A 121 -19.72 -21.38 -8.77
C GLN A 121 -20.45 -20.53 -9.81
N GLU A 122 -21.17 -19.50 -9.38
CA GLU A 122 -21.87 -18.56 -10.29
C GLU A 122 -20.87 -17.82 -11.20
N ALA A 123 -19.69 -17.46 -10.67
CA ALA A 123 -18.61 -16.86 -11.45
C ALA A 123 -17.86 -17.86 -12.37
N GLY A 124 -18.21 -19.14 -12.36
CA GLY A 124 -17.56 -20.18 -13.17
C GLY A 124 -16.15 -20.54 -12.68
N ILE A 125 -15.88 -20.40 -11.39
CA ILE A 125 -14.57 -20.66 -10.76
C ILE A 125 -14.63 -22.02 -10.06
N SER A 126 -13.74 -22.93 -10.45
CA SER A 126 -13.58 -24.23 -9.81
C SER A 126 -12.68 -24.13 -8.59
N VAL A 127 -13.11 -24.72 -7.49
CA VAL A 127 -12.35 -24.72 -6.21
C VAL A 127 -11.62 -26.04 -6.04
N TYR A 128 -10.38 -25.98 -5.61
CA TYR A 128 -9.54 -27.11 -5.26
C TYR A 128 -8.81 -26.84 -3.95
N ASN A 129 -8.47 -27.91 -3.20
CA ASN A 129 -7.69 -27.76 -2.01
C ASN A 129 -6.32 -27.12 -2.32
N TYR A 130 -5.85 -26.25 -1.43
CA TYR A 130 -4.60 -25.48 -1.58
C TYR A 130 -3.40 -26.36 -2.02
N ASN A 131 -3.26 -27.56 -1.42
CA ASN A 131 -2.18 -28.49 -1.71
C ASN A 131 -2.24 -29.12 -3.11
N LYS A 132 -3.32 -28.90 -3.88
CA LYS A 132 -3.52 -29.44 -5.23
C LYS A 132 -2.97 -28.54 -6.34
N VAL A 133 -2.38 -27.38 -6.00
CA VAL A 133 -1.84 -26.44 -7.00
C VAL A 133 -0.82 -27.11 -7.93
N GLU A 134 0.06 -27.97 -7.40
CA GLU A 134 1.05 -28.68 -8.23
C GLU A 134 0.39 -29.68 -9.22
N GLU A 135 -0.66 -30.35 -8.81
CA GLU A 135 -1.42 -31.23 -9.69
C GLU A 135 -2.15 -30.42 -10.78
N GLY A 136 -2.71 -29.27 -10.39
CA GLY A 136 -3.32 -28.32 -11.31
C GLY A 136 -2.35 -27.86 -12.39
N LEU A 137 -1.15 -27.46 -12.01
CA LEU A 137 -0.12 -26.95 -12.92
C LEU A 137 0.43 -28.00 -13.93
N LYS A 138 0.18 -29.28 -13.70
CA LYS A 138 0.60 -30.37 -14.63
C LYS A 138 -0.40 -30.60 -15.78
N GLN A 139 -1.52 -29.89 -15.81
CA GLN A 139 -2.62 -30.14 -16.77
C GLN A 139 -2.57 -29.24 -18.01
N TYR A 140 -1.48 -28.48 -18.22
CA TYR A 140 -1.39 -27.42 -19.22
C TYR A 140 -0.35 -27.71 -20.31
N ALA A 141 -0.06 -28.98 -20.61
CA ALA A 141 1.01 -29.39 -21.53
C ALA A 141 0.93 -28.73 -22.94
N GLU A 142 -0.28 -28.37 -23.38
CA GLU A 142 -0.55 -27.75 -24.68
C GLU A 142 -0.74 -26.24 -24.64
N TYR A 143 -0.52 -25.60 -23.45
CA TYR A 143 -0.74 -24.16 -23.23
C TYR A 143 0.57 -23.42 -23.08
N ASN A 144 0.56 -22.15 -23.50
CA ASN A 144 1.58 -21.17 -23.13
C ASN A 144 1.15 -20.50 -21.82
N ILE A 145 1.95 -20.66 -20.75
CA ILE A 145 1.59 -20.17 -19.42
C ILE A 145 2.48 -18.99 -19.03
N LEU A 146 1.85 -17.86 -18.72
CA LEU A 146 2.54 -16.71 -18.13
C LEU A 146 2.85 -16.98 -16.66
N LEU A 147 4.11 -16.84 -16.28
CA LEU A 147 4.58 -16.85 -14.91
C LEU A 147 5.36 -15.57 -14.63
N ASP A 148 4.94 -14.81 -13.62
CA ASP A 148 5.73 -13.69 -13.12
C ASP A 148 6.87 -14.21 -12.25
N SER A 149 8.11 -13.96 -12.64
CA SER A 149 9.29 -14.43 -11.93
C SER A 149 9.54 -13.73 -10.60
N ASN A 150 8.87 -12.59 -10.35
CA ASN A 150 8.95 -11.87 -9.07
C ASN A 150 7.99 -12.46 -8.04
N GLU A 151 6.88 -13.06 -8.49
CA GLU A 151 5.81 -13.57 -7.64
C GLU A 151 5.80 -15.09 -7.53
N THR A 152 6.17 -15.79 -8.60
CA THR A 152 6.08 -17.25 -8.65
C THR A 152 7.30 -17.90 -8.00
N SER A 153 7.08 -18.76 -6.99
CA SER A 153 8.16 -19.53 -6.37
C SER A 153 8.87 -20.43 -7.40
N TYR A 154 10.19 -20.60 -7.21
CA TYR A 154 10.99 -21.46 -8.11
C TYR A 154 10.50 -22.91 -8.14
N HIS A 155 9.91 -23.40 -7.06
CA HIS A 155 9.31 -24.73 -6.99
C HIS A 155 8.13 -24.85 -7.96
N LEU A 156 7.17 -23.94 -7.90
CA LEU A 156 6.02 -23.92 -8.81
C LEU A 156 6.43 -23.68 -10.25
N TRP A 157 7.40 -22.77 -10.47
CA TRP A 157 7.98 -22.56 -11.80
C TRP A 157 8.48 -23.83 -12.47
N LYS A 158 9.14 -24.72 -11.71
CA LYS A 158 9.62 -26.01 -12.22
C LYS A 158 8.52 -27.07 -12.37
N THR A 159 7.45 -26.93 -11.61
CA THR A 159 6.36 -27.93 -11.58
C THR A 159 5.42 -27.78 -12.77
N VAL A 160 5.30 -26.56 -13.29
CA VAL A 160 4.46 -26.29 -14.48
C VAL A 160 4.88 -27.19 -15.64
N LYS A 161 3.91 -27.90 -16.18
CA LYS A 161 4.03 -28.60 -17.46
C LYS A 161 3.18 -27.87 -18.49
N CYS A 162 3.84 -27.17 -19.39
CA CYS A 162 3.22 -26.37 -20.43
C CYS A 162 4.07 -26.45 -21.70
N GLN A 163 3.53 -25.94 -22.82
CA GLN A 163 4.26 -25.85 -24.08
C GLN A 163 5.40 -24.84 -23.97
N GLU A 164 5.09 -23.66 -23.44
CA GLU A 164 6.07 -22.60 -23.21
C GLU A 164 5.73 -21.81 -21.93
N ILE A 165 6.77 -21.41 -21.17
CA ILE A 165 6.64 -20.45 -20.07
C ILE A 165 6.94 -19.06 -20.61
N ILE A 166 5.94 -18.17 -20.60
CA ILE A 166 6.08 -16.76 -20.88
C ILE A 166 6.48 -16.05 -19.59
N SER A 167 7.75 -15.66 -19.50
CA SER A 167 8.30 -14.97 -18.32
C SER A 167 8.09 -13.47 -18.43
N GLN A 168 7.00 -12.97 -17.90
CA GLN A 168 6.64 -11.54 -17.89
C GLN A 168 5.93 -11.20 -16.59
N ASN A 169 5.87 -9.89 -16.28
CA ASN A 169 5.12 -9.40 -15.13
C ASN A 169 3.62 -9.66 -15.31
N SER A 170 2.94 -9.92 -14.19
CA SER A 170 1.49 -10.02 -14.14
C SER A 170 0.82 -8.74 -14.66
N PRO A 171 -0.23 -8.83 -15.49
CA PRO A 171 -1.01 -7.66 -15.90
C PRO A 171 -1.95 -7.13 -14.81
N ILE A 172 -2.19 -7.90 -13.74
CA ILE A 172 -3.18 -7.59 -12.70
C ILE A 172 -2.79 -6.34 -11.90
N PRO A 173 -1.55 -6.15 -11.44
CA PRO A 173 -1.17 -4.95 -10.69
C PRO A 173 -1.49 -3.64 -11.43
N ALA A 174 -1.23 -3.57 -12.73
CA ALA A 174 -1.55 -2.39 -13.53
C ALA A 174 -3.07 -2.17 -13.68
N MET A 175 -3.87 -3.24 -13.70
CA MET A 175 -5.34 -3.16 -13.75
C MET A 175 -5.93 -2.71 -12.41
N LYS A 176 -5.39 -3.21 -11.31
CA LYS A 176 -5.80 -2.90 -9.93
C LYS A 176 -5.42 -1.49 -9.52
N ALA A 177 -4.28 -0.99 -10.01
CA ALA A 177 -3.78 0.34 -9.70
C ALA A 177 -4.74 1.47 -10.10
N VAL A 178 -5.44 1.31 -11.24
CA VAL A 178 -6.46 2.26 -11.71
C VAL A 178 -7.79 1.91 -11.08
N LYS A 179 -8.19 2.69 -10.08
CA LYS A 179 -9.39 2.47 -9.28
C LYS A 179 -10.66 2.71 -10.09
N SER A 180 -11.67 1.89 -9.86
CA SER A 180 -13.02 2.13 -10.37
C SER A 180 -13.66 3.35 -9.69
N GLU A 181 -14.71 3.90 -10.28
CA GLU A 181 -15.47 5.01 -9.66
C GLU A 181 -16.03 4.62 -8.28
N ALA A 182 -16.43 3.37 -8.10
CA ALA A 182 -16.91 2.87 -6.81
C ALA A 182 -15.80 2.84 -5.75
N GLU A 183 -14.60 2.38 -6.12
CA GLU A 183 -13.43 2.42 -5.25
C GLU A 183 -13.02 3.85 -4.90
N ILE A 184 -12.99 4.78 -5.87
CA ILE A 184 -12.70 6.21 -5.63
C ILE A 184 -13.74 6.82 -4.69
N ALA A 185 -15.03 6.52 -4.89
CA ALA A 185 -16.07 6.97 -3.98
C ALA A 185 -15.89 6.37 -2.56
N GLY A 186 -15.45 5.13 -2.48
CA GLY A 186 -15.06 4.46 -1.23
C GLY A 186 -13.95 5.22 -0.50
N TYR A 187 -12.86 5.54 -1.21
CA TYR A 187 -11.76 6.35 -0.65
C TYR A 187 -12.26 7.67 -0.07
N ARG A 188 -13.07 8.43 -0.81
CA ARG A 188 -13.60 9.72 -0.32
C ARG A 188 -14.41 9.56 0.96
N ARG A 189 -15.23 8.50 1.07
CA ARG A 189 -15.99 8.22 2.30
C ARG A 189 -15.09 7.78 3.45
N ALA A 190 -14.12 6.91 3.17
CA ALA A 190 -13.16 6.43 4.17
C ALA A 190 -12.30 7.57 4.73
N MET A 191 -11.84 8.50 3.87
CA MET A 191 -11.04 9.65 4.31
C MET A 191 -11.84 10.62 5.20
N VAL A 192 -13.15 10.73 5.02
CA VAL A 192 -14.01 11.48 5.98
C VAL A 192 -14.04 10.77 7.34
N ARG A 193 -14.28 9.47 7.37
CA ARG A 193 -14.32 8.68 8.63
C ARG A 193 -12.97 8.70 9.34
N ASP A 194 -11.89 8.45 8.61
CA ASP A 194 -10.53 8.48 9.15
C ASP A 194 -10.16 9.87 9.66
N GLY A 195 -10.53 10.91 8.90
CA GLY A 195 -10.36 12.31 9.30
C GLY A 195 -11.10 12.65 10.60
N VAL A 196 -12.30 12.10 10.80
CA VAL A 196 -13.05 12.27 12.08
C VAL A 196 -12.29 11.60 13.23
N ALA A 197 -11.77 10.39 13.05
CA ALA A 197 -10.97 9.71 14.06
C ALA A 197 -9.70 10.50 14.40
N MET A 198 -8.98 10.97 13.36
CA MET A 198 -7.77 11.79 13.52
C MET A 198 -8.04 13.11 14.23
N VAL A 199 -9.09 13.84 13.88
CA VAL A 199 -9.44 15.12 14.54
C VAL A 199 -9.83 14.89 16.01
N LYS A 200 -10.59 13.82 16.32
CA LYS A 200 -10.87 13.43 17.71
C LYS A 200 -9.58 13.13 18.47
N PHE A 201 -8.65 12.41 17.83
CA PHE A 201 -7.35 12.08 18.40
C PHE A 201 -6.51 13.33 18.66
N LEU A 202 -6.33 14.21 17.67
CA LEU A 202 -5.56 15.44 17.81
C LEU A 202 -6.12 16.37 18.91
N LYS A 203 -7.45 16.46 19.00
CA LYS A 203 -8.11 17.22 20.08
C LYS A 203 -7.83 16.63 21.47
N TRP A 204 -7.71 15.32 21.58
CA TRP A 204 -7.44 14.64 22.83
C TRP A 204 -5.94 14.66 23.20
N LEU A 205 -5.03 14.56 22.20
CA LEU A 205 -3.61 14.31 22.41
C LEU A 205 -2.91 15.35 23.29
N LEU A 206 -2.97 16.62 22.93
CA LEU A 206 -2.22 17.67 23.62
C LEU A 206 -2.63 17.81 25.09
N PRO A 207 -3.92 17.88 25.47
CA PRO A 207 -4.34 17.87 26.88
C PRO A 207 -3.92 16.60 27.64
N ALA A 208 -3.93 15.43 26.97
CA ALA A 208 -3.55 14.18 27.59
C ALA A 208 -2.04 14.12 27.88
N VAL A 209 -1.20 14.59 26.94
CA VAL A 209 0.25 14.68 27.15
C VAL A 209 0.59 15.68 28.24
N GLU A 210 -0.09 16.84 28.28
CA GLU A 210 0.09 17.85 29.33
C GLU A 210 -0.28 17.29 30.72
N ALA A 211 -1.32 16.49 30.82
CA ALA A 211 -1.72 15.81 32.04
C ALA A 211 -0.73 14.71 32.48
N GLY A 212 0.07 14.20 31.55
CA GLY A 212 1.09 13.16 31.75
C GLY A 212 0.53 11.75 31.79
N GLY A 213 1.41 10.77 31.58
CA GLY A 213 1.10 9.35 31.64
C GLY A 213 0.88 8.69 30.28
N GLU A 214 0.83 9.46 29.18
CA GLU A 214 0.74 8.91 27.83
C GLU A 214 2.12 8.46 27.34
N THR A 215 2.15 7.38 26.55
CA THR A 215 3.34 6.80 25.92
C THR A 215 3.06 6.58 24.42
N GLU A 216 4.10 6.23 23.65
CA GLU A 216 3.96 5.90 22.22
C GLU A 216 2.93 4.78 22.00
N ILE A 217 2.98 3.71 22.81
CA ILE A 217 2.00 2.59 22.74
C ILE A 217 0.60 3.05 23.17
N SER A 218 0.49 3.91 24.19
CA SER A 218 -0.84 4.32 24.67
C SER A 218 -1.59 5.16 23.66
N ILE A 219 -0.88 6.04 22.94
CA ILE A 219 -1.49 6.89 21.90
C ILE A 219 -1.87 6.08 20.65
N ASP A 220 -1.08 5.08 20.25
CA ASP A 220 -1.46 4.14 19.20
C ASP A 220 -2.77 3.43 19.54
N LYS A 221 -2.88 2.84 20.72
CA LYS A 221 -4.12 2.19 21.18
C LYS A 221 -5.31 3.16 21.19
N LYS A 222 -5.07 4.42 21.58
CA LYS A 222 -6.12 5.44 21.58
C LYS A 222 -6.60 5.76 20.16
N LEU A 223 -5.69 5.92 19.21
CA LEU A 223 -6.03 6.20 17.82
C LEU A 223 -6.78 5.02 17.18
N THR A 224 -6.27 3.81 17.36
CA THR A 224 -6.91 2.57 16.89
C THR A 224 -8.33 2.44 17.42
N ALA A 225 -8.56 2.74 18.72
CA ALA A 225 -9.89 2.74 19.31
C ALA A 225 -10.83 3.76 18.66
N LEU A 226 -10.35 4.97 18.36
CA LEU A 226 -11.16 6.01 17.68
C LEU A 226 -11.49 5.65 16.23
N ARG A 227 -10.59 4.96 15.53
CA ARG A 227 -10.85 4.39 14.21
C ARG A 227 -11.88 3.27 14.25
N ALA A 228 -11.80 2.43 15.28
CA ALA A 228 -12.76 1.34 15.50
C ALA A 228 -14.20 1.83 15.81
N GLU A 229 -14.38 3.08 16.22
CA GLU A 229 -15.71 3.71 16.36
C GLU A 229 -16.35 4.06 14.99
N GLN A 230 -15.57 4.04 13.91
CA GLN A 230 -16.05 4.46 12.59
C GLN A 230 -16.71 3.30 11.83
N ASP A 231 -17.74 3.61 11.06
CA ASP A 231 -18.41 2.63 10.19
C ASP A 231 -17.42 1.99 9.21
N LEU A 232 -17.63 0.70 8.94
CA LEU A 232 -16.85 -0.10 8.00
C LEU A 232 -15.39 -0.34 8.41
N PHE A 233 -14.96 0.06 9.61
CA PHE A 233 -13.63 -0.28 10.12
C PHE A 233 -13.48 -1.81 10.23
N ARG A 234 -12.33 -2.32 9.80
CA ARG A 234 -11.98 -3.73 9.86
C ARG A 234 -10.72 -3.99 10.66
N ASP A 235 -9.68 -3.21 10.42
CA ASP A 235 -8.39 -3.34 11.10
C ASP A 235 -7.54 -2.07 10.86
N ILE A 236 -6.34 -2.02 11.40
CA ILE A 236 -5.30 -1.08 10.98
C ILE A 236 -4.72 -1.52 9.62
N SER A 237 -4.20 -0.59 8.82
CA SER A 237 -3.60 -0.91 7.53
C SER A 237 -2.12 -1.29 7.61
N PHE A 238 -1.47 -0.93 8.72
CA PHE A 238 -0.11 -1.30 9.14
C PHE A 238 0.07 -0.96 10.62
N ASP A 239 1.12 -1.51 11.25
CA ASP A 239 1.45 -1.20 12.64
C ASP A 239 1.84 0.26 12.77
N THR A 240 1.17 0.99 13.67
CA THR A 240 1.33 2.44 13.83
C THR A 240 2.77 2.82 14.18
N ILE A 241 3.35 3.76 13.45
CA ILE A 241 4.62 4.38 13.77
C ILE A 241 4.35 5.61 14.63
N ALA A 242 4.56 5.50 15.93
CA ALA A 242 4.40 6.59 16.89
C ALA A 242 5.78 6.92 17.48
N GLY A 243 6.59 7.71 16.77
CA GLY A 243 7.96 8.02 17.16
C GLY A 243 8.09 9.40 17.81
N TYR A 244 8.28 9.45 19.13
CA TYR A 244 8.50 10.67 19.85
C TYR A 244 10.00 11.04 19.84
N GLN A 245 10.32 12.30 19.52
CA GLN A 245 11.69 12.83 19.48
C GLN A 245 12.62 11.94 18.63
N GLU A 246 13.67 11.35 19.24
CA GLU A 246 14.68 10.53 18.58
C GLU A 246 14.13 9.26 17.91
N HIS A 247 13.04 8.70 18.43
CA HIS A 247 12.37 7.57 17.80
C HIS A 247 11.74 7.95 16.45
N GLY A 248 11.28 9.18 16.28
CA GLY A 248 10.81 9.70 15.01
C GLY A 248 11.88 9.73 13.90
N ALA A 249 13.17 9.65 14.27
CA ALA A 249 14.27 9.54 13.31
C ALA A 249 14.45 8.13 12.72
N ILE A 250 13.72 7.13 13.22
CA ILE A 250 13.72 5.75 12.72
C ILE A 250 12.49 5.60 11.80
N VAL A 251 12.73 5.52 10.49
CA VAL A 251 11.68 5.63 9.45
C VAL A 251 10.50 4.68 9.67
N HIS A 252 10.78 3.43 10.05
CA HIS A 252 9.77 2.41 10.37
C HIS A 252 9.88 2.00 11.84
N TYR A 253 9.78 2.98 12.74
CA TYR A 253 9.81 2.71 14.17
C TYR A 253 8.51 2.03 14.61
N GLU A 254 8.65 0.96 15.36
CA GLU A 254 7.54 0.29 16.03
C GLU A 254 7.85 0.23 17.53
N ALA A 255 6.99 0.85 18.34
CA ALA A 255 7.15 0.84 19.78
C ALA A 255 6.87 -0.57 20.35
N SER A 256 7.82 -1.11 21.08
CA SER A 256 7.66 -2.34 21.87
C SER A 256 7.60 -2.02 23.36
N PRO A 257 7.15 -2.95 24.22
CA PRO A 257 7.16 -2.74 25.66
C PRO A 257 8.55 -2.37 26.23
N GLU A 258 9.62 -2.76 25.53
CA GLU A 258 11.01 -2.47 25.92
C GLU A 258 11.49 -1.10 25.45
N THR A 259 10.91 -0.55 24.39
CA THR A 259 11.31 0.72 23.76
C THR A 259 10.34 1.85 24.02
N ASP A 260 9.13 1.54 24.52
CA ASP A 260 8.07 2.52 24.79
C ASP A 260 8.51 3.61 25.75
N ILE A 261 8.37 4.87 25.37
CA ILE A 261 8.77 6.02 26.17
C ILE A 261 7.57 6.95 26.48
N PRO A 262 7.60 7.63 27.65
CA PRO A 262 6.58 8.60 28.00
C PRO A 262 6.68 9.86 27.13
N LEU A 263 5.53 10.34 26.64
CA LEU A 263 5.42 11.62 25.95
C LEU A 263 5.51 12.78 26.94
N LYS A 264 6.14 13.87 26.52
CA LYS A 264 6.24 15.10 27.29
C LYS A 264 5.68 16.28 26.48
N PRO A 265 5.21 17.37 27.14
CA PRO A 265 4.69 18.54 26.45
C PRO A 265 5.83 19.42 25.88
N GLU A 266 6.64 18.82 25.02
CA GLU A 266 7.76 19.45 24.30
C GLU A 266 8.13 18.63 23.05
N GLY A 267 8.74 19.26 22.06
CA GLY A 267 9.32 18.61 20.90
C GLY A 267 8.28 18.07 19.91
N LEU A 268 8.70 17.11 19.07
CA LEU A 268 7.92 16.56 17.96
C LEU A 268 7.56 15.09 18.18
N LEU A 269 6.34 14.76 17.80
CA LEU A 269 5.83 13.40 17.62
C LEU A 269 5.61 13.16 16.13
N LEU A 270 6.28 12.18 15.54
CA LEU A 270 5.95 11.65 14.22
C LEU A 270 4.94 10.52 14.41
N LEU A 271 3.75 10.68 13.86
CA LEU A 271 2.67 9.70 13.91
C LEU A 271 2.23 9.32 12.51
N ASP A 272 2.58 8.10 12.13
CA ASP A 272 2.23 7.50 10.84
C ASP A 272 1.31 6.31 11.08
N SER A 273 0.14 6.30 10.45
CA SER A 273 -0.92 5.34 10.75
C SER A 273 -1.99 5.29 9.68
N GLY A 274 -2.65 4.15 9.60
CA GLY A 274 -3.76 3.99 8.68
C GLY A 274 -4.76 2.93 9.13
N ALA A 275 -5.85 2.80 8.39
CA ALA A 275 -6.91 1.84 8.65
C ALA A 275 -7.35 1.09 7.39
N GLN A 276 -7.80 -0.13 7.58
CA GLN A 276 -8.57 -0.90 6.62
C GLN A 276 -10.06 -0.63 6.89
N TYR A 277 -10.68 0.17 6.03
CA TYR A 277 -12.14 0.24 5.92
C TYR A 277 -12.59 -0.68 4.79
N GLN A 278 -13.77 -1.28 4.91
CA GLN A 278 -14.25 -2.22 3.88
C GLN A 278 -14.32 -1.60 2.47
N ASP A 279 -14.39 -0.28 2.36
CA ASP A 279 -14.48 0.46 1.10
C ASP A 279 -13.20 1.21 0.69
N ALA A 280 -12.15 1.25 1.54
CA ALA A 280 -10.81 1.73 1.18
C ALA A 280 -9.77 1.44 2.27
N THR A 281 -8.49 1.56 1.90
CA THR A 281 -7.35 1.59 2.83
C THR A 281 -6.90 3.03 3.02
N THR A 282 -6.61 3.46 4.26
CA THR A 282 -6.06 4.79 4.54
C THR A 282 -4.60 4.69 4.98
N ASP A 283 -3.87 5.75 4.69
CA ASP A 283 -2.46 5.92 5.01
C ASP A 283 -2.17 7.42 5.16
N LEU A 284 -1.65 7.83 6.32
CA LEU A 284 -1.30 9.23 6.56
C LEU A 284 -0.29 9.39 7.67
N THR A 285 0.62 10.35 7.50
CA THR A 285 1.53 10.79 8.55
C THR A 285 1.29 12.24 8.95
N ARG A 286 1.33 12.50 10.25
CA ARG A 286 1.42 13.85 10.81
C ARG A 286 2.59 13.93 11.77
N THR A 287 3.42 14.96 11.62
CA THR A 287 4.37 15.36 12.64
C THR A 287 3.75 16.48 13.46
N ILE A 288 3.67 16.28 14.77
CA ILE A 288 2.87 17.10 15.70
C ILE A 288 3.79 17.69 16.77
N ALA A 289 3.73 19.00 16.99
CA ALA A 289 4.38 19.66 18.11
C ALA A 289 3.60 19.37 19.41
N LEU A 290 4.22 18.66 20.34
CA LEU A 290 3.61 18.40 21.66
C LEU A 290 3.79 19.58 22.64
N GLY A 291 4.53 20.62 22.25
CA GLY A 291 4.82 21.81 23.02
C GLY A 291 5.91 22.65 22.34
N PRO A 292 6.78 23.32 23.09
CA PRO A 292 7.87 24.13 22.49
C PRO A 292 8.78 23.27 21.59
N VAL A 293 9.11 23.81 20.42
CA VAL A 293 10.00 23.21 19.41
C VAL A 293 11.18 24.13 19.14
N THR A 294 12.35 23.57 18.81
CA THR A 294 13.55 24.33 18.48
C THR A 294 13.47 24.92 17.07
N ASP A 295 14.34 25.90 16.77
CA ASP A 295 14.43 26.49 15.44
C ASP A 295 14.90 25.45 14.40
N GLU A 296 15.77 24.50 14.78
CA GLU A 296 16.16 23.37 13.92
C GLU A 296 14.92 22.51 13.55
N MET A 297 14.06 22.19 14.54
CA MET A 297 12.81 21.45 14.28
C MET A 297 11.88 22.18 13.34
N LYS A 298 11.68 23.50 13.54
CA LYS A 298 10.85 24.33 12.67
C LYS A 298 11.39 24.36 11.24
N HIS A 299 12.67 24.54 11.09
CA HIS A 299 13.34 24.58 9.80
C HIS A 299 13.13 23.28 9.02
N ILE A 300 13.48 22.13 9.64
CA ILE A 300 13.32 20.80 9.02
C ILE A 300 11.87 20.49 8.71
N TYR A 301 10.93 20.80 9.62
CA TYR A 301 9.50 20.63 9.38
C TYR A 301 9.03 21.44 8.17
N THR A 302 9.46 22.68 8.05
CA THR A 302 9.09 23.58 6.96
C THR A 302 9.64 23.09 5.62
N LEU A 303 10.85 22.53 5.58
CA LEU A 303 11.39 21.93 4.35
C LEU A 303 10.57 20.73 3.89
N VAL A 304 10.20 19.82 4.83
CA VAL A 304 9.34 18.67 4.50
C VAL A 304 7.98 19.13 3.98
N LEU A 305 7.35 20.09 4.66
CA LEU A 305 6.06 20.64 4.23
C LEU A 305 6.15 21.29 2.83
N LYS A 306 7.23 22.00 2.52
CA LYS A 306 7.44 22.56 1.17
C LYS A 306 7.49 21.45 0.12
N GLY A 307 8.25 20.39 0.35
CA GLY A 307 8.35 19.26 -0.56
C GLY A 307 6.99 18.59 -0.80
N HIS A 308 6.24 18.35 0.27
CA HIS A 308 4.89 17.81 0.22
C HIS A 308 3.95 18.69 -0.64
N ILE A 309 3.88 19.98 -0.37
CA ILE A 309 3.04 20.92 -1.13
C ILE A 309 3.45 20.97 -2.62
N GLN A 310 4.75 20.98 -2.91
CA GLN A 310 5.24 21.03 -4.29
C GLN A 310 4.79 19.83 -5.12
N LEU A 311 4.80 18.63 -4.53
CA LEU A 311 4.32 17.43 -5.19
C LEU A 311 2.79 17.45 -5.36
N GLU A 312 2.02 17.77 -4.32
CA GLU A 312 0.55 17.86 -4.42
C GLU A 312 0.06 18.87 -5.47
N LEU A 313 0.80 19.96 -5.65
CA LEU A 313 0.45 20.99 -6.65
C LEU A 313 0.87 20.63 -8.08
N ALA A 314 1.58 19.52 -8.29
CA ALA A 314 2.11 19.13 -9.58
C ALA A 314 1.03 18.96 -10.64
N LYS A 315 1.33 19.47 -11.84
CA LYS A 315 0.60 19.21 -13.08
C LYS A 315 1.59 18.59 -14.06
N PHE A 316 1.24 17.47 -14.67
CA PHE A 316 2.18 16.70 -15.46
C PHE A 316 1.49 16.00 -16.64
N PRO A 317 2.22 15.66 -17.74
CA PRO A 317 1.64 14.97 -18.88
C PRO A 317 1.23 13.53 -18.52
N ASP A 318 0.14 13.05 -19.08
CA ASP A 318 -0.27 11.65 -18.98
C ASP A 318 0.86 10.74 -19.48
N GLY A 319 1.15 9.70 -18.72
CA GLY A 319 2.26 8.78 -19.00
C GLY A 319 3.60 9.14 -18.34
N ALA A 320 3.68 10.28 -17.63
CA ALA A 320 4.85 10.54 -16.78
C ALA A 320 4.97 9.45 -15.70
N SER A 321 6.20 9.09 -15.36
CA SER A 321 6.50 8.18 -14.26
C SER A 321 6.65 8.92 -12.93
N GLY A 322 6.45 8.23 -11.80
CA GLY A 322 6.68 8.81 -10.49
C GLY A 322 8.13 9.25 -10.26
N THR A 323 9.11 8.60 -10.92
CA THR A 323 10.52 9.04 -10.88
C THR A 323 10.71 10.47 -11.39
N GLN A 324 9.91 10.90 -12.40
CA GLN A 324 9.98 12.27 -12.90
C GLN A 324 9.41 13.30 -11.91
N LEU A 325 8.48 12.90 -11.06
CA LEU A 325 7.84 13.79 -10.07
C LEU A 325 8.58 13.83 -8.73
N ASP A 326 9.33 12.80 -8.39
CA ASP A 326 10.02 12.64 -7.11
C ASP A 326 10.92 13.85 -6.74
N ALA A 327 11.59 14.41 -7.75
CA ALA A 327 12.43 15.58 -7.57
C ALA A 327 11.67 16.82 -7.07
N LEU A 328 10.36 16.94 -7.33
CA LEU A 328 9.54 18.05 -6.84
C LEU A 328 9.47 18.07 -5.32
N ALA A 329 9.31 16.91 -4.70
CA ALA A 329 9.28 16.78 -3.25
C ALA A 329 10.66 16.98 -2.59
N ARG A 330 11.76 16.72 -3.32
CA ARG A 330 13.12 16.73 -2.74
C ARG A 330 13.87 18.02 -2.98
N GLU A 331 13.50 18.80 -3.97
CA GLU A 331 14.28 19.92 -4.48
C GLU A 331 14.62 20.95 -3.39
N CYS A 332 13.65 21.31 -2.54
CA CYS A 332 13.87 22.24 -1.44
C CYS A 332 14.88 21.72 -0.38
N MET A 333 14.92 20.40 -0.17
CA MET A 333 15.86 19.74 0.74
C MET A 333 17.26 19.65 0.12
N TRP A 334 17.35 19.31 -1.17
CA TRP A 334 18.63 19.20 -1.89
C TRP A 334 19.38 20.52 -1.97
N ARG A 335 18.67 21.65 -2.02
CA ARG A 335 19.31 22.99 -1.95
C ARG A 335 20.15 23.18 -0.67
N GLU A 336 19.79 22.48 0.38
CA GLU A 336 20.48 22.52 1.67
C GLU A 336 21.37 21.30 1.93
N GLY A 337 21.54 20.44 0.92
CA GLY A 337 22.32 19.20 1.04
C GLY A 337 21.67 18.12 1.88
N LEU A 338 20.34 18.21 2.11
CA LEU A 338 19.55 17.24 2.86
C LEU A 338 18.81 16.30 1.90
N ASN A 339 18.54 15.07 2.33
CA ASN A 339 17.84 14.05 1.55
C ASN A 339 17.22 12.99 2.47
N PHE A 340 16.22 12.28 1.97
CA PHE A 340 15.69 11.07 2.57
C PHE A 340 15.86 9.88 1.61
N LEU A 341 15.94 8.64 2.16
CA LEU A 341 16.37 7.45 1.42
C LEU A 341 15.22 6.49 1.09
N HIS A 342 13.98 6.78 1.52
CA HIS A 342 12.80 6.02 1.10
C HIS A 342 12.12 6.64 -0.12
N GLY A 343 11.11 5.97 -0.67
CA GLY A 343 10.27 6.53 -1.74
C GLY A 343 9.47 7.72 -1.24
N THR A 344 9.18 8.67 -2.11
CA THR A 344 8.29 9.81 -1.79
C THR A 344 6.82 9.40 -1.76
N GLY A 345 6.49 8.25 -2.35
CA GLY A 345 5.14 7.71 -2.33
C GLY A 345 5.00 6.39 -3.08
N HIS A 346 3.96 5.66 -2.74
CA HIS A 346 3.59 4.36 -3.30
C HIS A 346 2.10 4.31 -3.59
N GLY A 347 1.66 3.36 -4.42
CA GLY A 347 0.23 3.10 -4.59
C GLY A 347 -0.40 2.56 -3.32
N VAL A 348 -1.70 2.78 -3.16
CA VAL A 348 -2.51 2.29 -2.02
C VAL A 348 -3.63 1.40 -2.55
N GLY A 349 -3.82 0.24 -1.94
CA GLY A 349 -4.89 -0.71 -2.31
C GLY A 349 -6.27 -0.27 -1.80
N SER A 350 -7.33 -0.72 -2.46
CA SER A 350 -8.71 -0.48 -2.00
C SER A 350 -9.20 -1.64 -1.15
N TYR A 351 -9.14 -1.49 0.17
CA TYR A 351 -9.31 -2.57 1.15
C TYR A 351 -8.42 -3.76 0.77
N LEU A 352 -7.14 -3.45 0.57
CA LEU A 352 -6.06 -4.37 0.22
C LEU A 352 -4.74 -3.86 0.81
N ASN A 353 -3.61 -4.32 0.27
CA ASN A 353 -2.30 -3.94 0.75
C ASN A 353 -2.09 -2.41 0.72
N VAL A 354 -1.64 -1.84 1.83
CA VAL A 354 -1.32 -0.41 1.92
C VAL A 354 -0.23 -0.04 0.91
N HIS A 355 0.80 -0.86 0.74
CA HIS A 355 1.80 -0.71 -0.31
C HIS A 355 1.37 -1.46 -1.57
N GLU A 356 0.83 -0.75 -2.55
CA GLU A 356 0.39 -1.32 -3.82
C GLU A 356 1.26 -0.83 -4.98
N GLY A 357 1.70 -1.75 -5.84
CA GLY A 357 2.37 -1.43 -7.09
C GLY A 357 1.39 -1.43 -8.28
N PRO A 358 1.90 -1.18 -9.50
CA PRO A 358 3.32 -1.08 -9.89
C PRO A 358 3.91 0.35 -9.85
N HIS A 359 3.09 1.37 -9.59
CA HIS A 359 3.49 2.77 -9.62
C HIS A 359 4.01 3.23 -8.26
N GLN A 360 5.05 4.05 -8.28
CA GLN A 360 5.67 4.66 -7.09
C GLN A 360 6.28 6.01 -7.49
N VAL A 361 6.35 6.93 -6.52
CA VAL A 361 7.13 8.18 -6.63
C VAL A 361 8.43 7.99 -5.86
N ARG A 362 9.56 7.86 -6.56
CA ARG A 362 10.85 7.58 -5.96
C ARG A 362 12.01 7.89 -6.89
N MET A 363 13.22 8.05 -6.31
CA MET A 363 14.44 8.38 -7.07
C MET A 363 14.84 7.28 -8.07
N GLU A 364 14.68 6.02 -7.70
CA GLU A 364 15.02 4.90 -8.58
C GLU A 364 14.05 4.84 -9.75
N TYR A 365 14.56 4.46 -10.92
CA TYR A 365 13.74 4.39 -12.12
C TYR A 365 12.58 3.40 -11.98
N MET A 366 11.37 3.92 -12.06
CA MET A 366 10.11 3.18 -12.07
C MET A 366 9.44 3.36 -13.43
N PRO A 367 9.37 2.29 -14.26
CA PRO A 367 8.83 2.40 -15.61
C PRO A 367 7.31 2.54 -15.68
N ALA A 368 6.59 2.22 -14.58
CA ALA A 368 5.14 2.29 -14.55
C ALA A 368 4.66 3.75 -14.69
N PRO A 369 3.87 4.07 -15.74
CA PRO A 369 3.33 5.40 -15.91
C PRO A 369 2.23 5.67 -14.90
N LEU A 370 2.15 6.92 -14.44
CA LEU A 370 1.03 7.41 -13.66
C LEU A 370 -0.19 7.64 -14.55
N ARG A 371 -1.37 7.28 -14.06
CA ARG A 371 -2.64 7.36 -14.79
C ARG A 371 -3.74 7.96 -13.91
N ALA A 372 -4.70 8.64 -14.52
CA ALA A 372 -5.91 9.04 -13.81
C ALA A 372 -6.62 7.82 -13.19
N GLY A 373 -7.11 7.97 -11.98
CA GLY A 373 -7.70 6.90 -11.17
C GLY A 373 -6.72 6.13 -10.28
N MET A 374 -5.41 6.40 -10.37
CA MET A 374 -4.43 5.83 -9.45
C MET A 374 -4.41 6.59 -8.12
N THR A 375 -4.33 5.85 -7.02
CA THR A 375 -4.07 6.38 -5.67
C THR A 375 -2.60 6.26 -5.34
N LEU A 376 -2.06 7.25 -4.63
CA LEU A 376 -0.67 7.33 -4.18
C LEU A 376 -0.60 7.86 -2.76
N THR A 377 0.53 7.63 -2.07
CA THR A 377 0.97 8.49 -0.97
C THR A 377 1.86 9.62 -1.49
N ASP A 378 1.92 10.72 -0.75
CA ASP A 378 2.87 11.81 -0.86
C ASP A 378 3.46 12.04 0.52
N GLU A 379 4.63 11.45 0.80
CA GLU A 379 5.20 11.24 2.14
C GLU A 379 6.69 11.65 2.26
N PRO A 380 7.11 12.82 1.80
CA PRO A 380 8.49 13.25 2.02
C PRO A 380 8.82 13.33 3.51
N GLY A 381 10.09 13.08 3.87
CA GLY A 381 10.53 13.14 5.25
C GLY A 381 11.99 13.58 5.40
N LEU A 382 12.39 13.95 6.62
CA LEU A 382 13.77 14.17 7.02
C LEU A 382 14.01 13.59 8.41
N TYR A 383 15.10 12.87 8.58
CA TYR A 383 15.38 12.07 9.77
C TYR A 383 16.77 12.39 10.30
N LEU A 384 16.83 13.02 11.46
CA LEU A 384 18.09 13.41 12.12
C LEU A 384 18.39 12.40 13.24
N ALA A 385 19.23 11.43 12.94
CA ALA A 385 19.54 10.31 13.85
C ALA A 385 19.93 10.79 15.26
N GLY A 386 19.28 10.22 16.27
CA GLY A 386 19.47 10.59 17.68
C GLY A 386 18.90 11.95 18.08
N LYS A 387 18.09 12.58 17.22
CA LYS A 387 17.43 13.86 17.50
C LYS A 387 15.91 13.76 17.30
N PHE A 388 15.43 13.76 16.05
CA PHE A 388 14.02 13.70 15.69
C PHE A 388 13.83 13.37 14.21
N GLY A 389 12.63 13.01 13.83
CA GLY A 389 12.19 12.86 12.43
C GLY A 389 10.97 13.70 12.13
N VAL A 390 10.81 14.03 10.86
CA VAL A 390 9.62 14.68 10.29
C VAL A 390 9.20 13.94 9.04
N ARG A 391 7.94 13.54 8.96
CA ARG A 391 7.24 13.08 7.75
C ARG A 391 5.87 13.74 7.73
N ILE A 392 5.46 14.20 6.58
CA ILE A 392 4.11 14.73 6.35
C ILE A 392 3.57 14.00 5.15
N GLU A 393 2.42 13.39 5.31
CA GLU A 393 1.88 12.49 4.30
C GLU A 393 0.37 12.65 4.11
N ASN A 394 -0.03 12.58 2.86
CA ASN A 394 -1.42 12.39 2.45
C ASN A 394 -1.53 11.22 1.46
N THR A 395 -2.64 10.49 1.54
CA THR A 395 -3.11 9.69 0.40
C THR A 395 -3.72 10.63 -0.63
N VAL A 396 -3.31 10.49 -1.88
CA VAL A 396 -3.73 11.36 -2.99
C VAL A 396 -4.29 10.54 -4.16
N LEU A 397 -5.09 11.19 -5.02
CA LEU A 397 -5.67 10.62 -6.24
C LEU A 397 -5.13 11.36 -7.46
N ILE A 398 -4.67 10.61 -8.46
CA ILE A 398 -4.35 11.19 -9.76
C ILE A 398 -5.62 11.36 -10.57
N GLN A 399 -5.82 12.56 -11.10
CA GLN A 399 -7.00 12.94 -11.88
C GLN A 399 -6.63 13.58 -13.20
N ASP A 400 -7.57 13.59 -14.12
CA ASP A 400 -7.50 14.40 -15.33
C ASP A 400 -7.47 15.90 -14.97
N TYR A 401 -6.58 16.65 -15.60
CA TYR A 401 -6.50 18.09 -15.43
C TYR A 401 -7.06 18.83 -16.65
N LYS A 402 -6.40 18.69 -17.80
CA LYS A 402 -6.83 19.28 -19.07
C LYS A 402 -6.20 18.58 -20.26
N GLU A 403 -6.80 18.76 -21.42
CA GLU A 403 -6.23 18.38 -22.71
C GLU A 403 -5.87 19.63 -23.51
N THR A 404 -4.74 19.61 -24.20
CA THR A 404 -4.21 20.70 -25.02
C THR A 404 -3.66 20.15 -26.31
N GLU A 405 -3.17 21.02 -27.22
CA GLU A 405 -2.43 20.61 -28.42
C GLU A 405 -1.15 19.78 -28.11
N PHE A 406 -0.62 19.88 -26.87
CA PHE A 406 0.52 19.11 -26.38
C PHE A 406 0.13 17.78 -25.74
N GLY A 407 -1.15 17.41 -25.72
CA GLY A 407 -1.68 16.19 -25.16
C GLY A 407 -2.45 16.37 -23.85
N LYS A 408 -2.72 15.24 -23.20
CA LYS A 408 -3.46 15.16 -21.93
C LYS A 408 -2.54 15.40 -20.74
N PHE A 409 -3.01 16.18 -19.79
CA PHE A 409 -2.33 16.47 -18.53
C PHE A 409 -3.14 15.97 -17.34
N LEU A 410 -2.43 15.55 -16.32
CA LEU A 410 -2.94 15.06 -15.05
C LEU A 410 -2.62 16.02 -13.92
N GLN A 411 -3.33 15.87 -12.81
CA GLN A 411 -3.13 16.57 -11.54
C GLN A 411 -3.26 15.61 -10.36
N ILE A 412 -2.85 16.08 -9.20
CA ILE A 412 -3.00 15.40 -7.93
C ILE A 412 -4.14 16.08 -7.15
N GLU A 413 -5.04 15.27 -6.57
CA GLU A 413 -6.08 15.65 -5.62
C GLU A 413 -5.73 15.01 -4.27
N SER A 414 -5.62 15.82 -3.21
CA SER A 414 -5.49 15.28 -1.85
C SER A 414 -6.80 14.63 -1.42
N LEU A 415 -6.73 13.40 -0.93
CA LEU A 415 -7.86 12.66 -0.37
C LEU A 415 -7.89 12.73 1.15
N THR A 416 -6.73 12.82 1.80
CA THR A 416 -6.61 12.86 3.26
C THR A 416 -7.24 14.14 3.83
N LEU A 417 -8.17 13.97 4.78
CA LEU A 417 -8.88 15.05 5.47
C LEU A 417 -8.41 15.16 6.93
N CYS A 418 -7.13 15.45 7.13
CA CYS A 418 -6.53 15.65 8.44
C CYS A 418 -5.72 16.96 8.43
N PRO A 419 -5.90 17.86 9.40
CA PRO A 419 -5.12 19.09 9.44
C PRO A 419 -3.63 18.82 9.59
N ILE A 420 -2.82 19.64 8.93
CA ILE A 420 -1.37 19.70 9.13
C ILE A 420 -1.10 20.66 10.27
N ASP A 421 -0.23 20.28 11.23
CA ASP A 421 0.14 21.16 12.34
C ASP A 421 0.90 22.40 11.83
N THR A 422 0.39 23.57 12.14
CA THR A 422 1.02 24.84 11.74
C THR A 422 2.00 25.40 12.80
N THR A 423 2.00 24.82 14.00
CA THR A 423 2.86 25.26 15.13
C THR A 423 4.36 25.22 14.79
N PRO A 424 4.88 24.14 14.13
CA PRO A 424 6.31 24.06 13.83
C PRO A 424 6.69 24.76 12.52
N ILE A 425 5.84 25.55 11.90
CA ILE A 425 6.19 26.25 10.64
C ILE A 425 7.12 27.42 10.95
N ASP A 426 8.25 27.50 10.27
CA ASP A 426 9.11 28.66 10.22
C ASP A 426 8.59 29.65 9.18
N VAL A 427 7.81 30.64 9.62
CA VAL A 427 7.16 31.63 8.73
C VAL A 427 8.16 32.58 8.06
N GLU A 428 9.38 32.74 8.57
CA GLU A 428 10.40 33.62 7.98
C GLU A 428 11.06 32.96 6.75
N THR A 429 11.14 31.64 6.73
CA THR A 429 11.72 30.86 5.60
C THR A 429 10.70 30.49 4.54
N VAL A 430 9.41 30.71 4.80
CA VAL A 430 8.33 30.42 3.83
C VAL A 430 8.14 31.57 2.86
N SER A 431 8.48 31.40 1.59
CA SER A 431 8.07 32.35 0.57
C SER A 431 6.55 32.28 0.36
N TYR A 432 5.90 33.43 0.15
CA TYR A 432 4.45 33.58 0.04
C TYR A 432 3.77 32.66 -1.01
N THR A 433 4.52 32.18 -1.99
CA THR A 433 4.06 31.28 -3.05
C THR A 433 3.81 29.83 -2.61
N HIS A 434 4.25 29.44 -1.41
CA HIS A 434 4.16 28.05 -0.92
C HIS A 434 3.13 27.86 0.21
N LEU A 435 2.51 28.93 0.71
CA LEU A 435 1.55 28.88 1.82
C LEU A 435 0.08 28.80 1.40
N THR A 436 -0.22 28.86 0.12
CA THR A 436 -1.60 28.63 -0.33
C THR A 436 -1.85 27.11 -0.43
N LEU A 437 -1.93 26.46 0.72
CA LEU A 437 -2.60 25.16 0.80
C LEU A 437 -4.01 25.34 0.24
N PRO A 438 -4.51 24.43 -0.61
CA PRO A 438 -5.92 24.39 -0.96
C PRO A 438 -6.68 23.84 0.26
N THR A 439 -6.71 24.61 1.36
CA THR A 439 -7.67 24.41 2.43
C THR A 439 -9.01 24.98 1.98
N LYS A 440 -9.59 24.41 0.96
CA LYS A 440 -11.02 24.49 0.76
C LYS A 440 -11.70 23.48 1.70
N LEU A 441 -11.70 23.81 2.97
CA LEU A 441 -12.80 23.48 3.85
C LEU A 441 -13.91 24.50 3.56
N GLU A 442 -14.63 24.32 2.46
CA GLU A 442 -15.98 24.85 2.37
C GLU A 442 -16.86 23.90 3.18
N VAL A 443 -17.26 24.39 4.36
CA VAL A 443 -18.27 23.81 5.24
C VAL A 443 -19.62 23.90 4.56
#